data_5055263ed9ed96c7ae662660d38fca4c
#
_entry.id   5055263ed9ed96c7ae662660d38fca4c
#
_cell.length_a   1.000
_cell.length_b   1.000
_cell.length_c   1.000
_cell.angle_alpha   90.00
_cell.angle_beta   90.00
_cell.angle_gamma   90.00
#
_symmetry.space_group_name_H-M   'P 1'
#
loop_
_entity.id
_entity.type
_entity.pdbx_description
1 polymer ?
#
loop_
_entity_poly.entity_id
_entity_poly.type
_entity_poly.pdbx_seq_one_letter_code
_entity_poly.pdbx_strand_id
1 'polypeptide(L)'
;MKNGKPSIISLKSSKNKIEKLAYFTKNHLLCTAFAQSLSKKSYLICCVVTIKQFNLLQNMDLIKIAEEAFATGKQHPSFKAGDTITVAYRIVEGNKERVQLYRGVVIKISGHGEKKRFTVRKMSGTVGVERIFPLESPAIDSITVNKVGKVRRAKLYYLRALTGKKARIQEKRANV
;
A
#
# COMPACT_ATOMS: atom_id res chain seq x y z
N MET A 1 -11.82 -34.56 -15.55
CA MET A 1 -10.48 -34.12 -15.99
C MET A 1 -10.64 -33.15 -17.15
N LYS A 2 -10.54 -31.86 -16.93
CA LYS A 2 -10.51 -30.83 -18.01
C LYS A 2 -9.38 -29.88 -17.71
N ASN A 3 -8.29 -30.02 -18.49
CA ASN A 3 -7.11 -29.19 -18.44
C ASN A 3 -7.43 -27.83 -19.08
N GLY A 4 -7.54 -26.79 -18.27
CA GLY A 4 -7.62 -25.41 -18.73
C GLY A 4 -6.23 -24.85 -19.03
N LYS A 5 -5.95 -24.58 -20.30
CA LYS A 5 -4.72 -23.89 -20.74
C LYS A 5 -4.76 -22.43 -20.29
N PRO A 6 -3.64 -21.84 -19.81
CA PRO A 6 -3.60 -20.42 -19.47
C PRO A 6 -3.69 -19.57 -20.76
N SER A 7 -4.55 -18.57 -20.73
CA SER A 7 -4.83 -17.68 -21.86
C SER A 7 -3.68 -16.72 -22.15
N ILE A 8 -3.26 -16.67 -23.41
CA ILE A 8 -2.15 -15.86 -24.00
C ILE A 8 -2.50 -14.35 -24.13
N ILE A 9 -3.31 -13.78 -23.24
CA ILE A 9 -3.78 -12.39 -23.36
C ILE A 9 -2.79 -11.35 -22.78
N SER A 10 -1.84 -11.78 -21.95
CA SER A 10 -0.94 -10.85 -21.22
C SER A 10 0.26 -10.32 -22.02
N LEU A 11 0.66 -10.95 -23.10
CA LEU A 11 1.91 -10.60 -23.83
C LEU A 11 1.73 -9.57 -24.96
N LYS A 12 0.50 -9.31 -25.43
CA LYS A 12 0.25 -8.31 -26.49
C LYS A 12 0.31 -6.86 -26.01
N SER A 13 0.06 -6.58 -24.73
CA SER A 13 0.06 -5.20 -24.20
C SER A 13 1.47 -4.57 -24.11
N SER A 14 2.50 -5.39 -23.88
CA SER A 14 3.89 -4.92 -23.72
C SER A 14 4.53 -4.51 -25.05
N LYS A 15 4.28 -5.24 -26.14
CA LYS A 15 4.86 -4.91 -27.46
C LYS A 15 4.33 -3.60 -28.03
N ASN A 16 3.04 -3.31 -27.84
CA ASN A 16 2.43 -2.05 -28.32
C ASN A 16 2.97 -0.81 -27.59
N LYS A 17 3.51 -0.95 -26.38
CA LYS A 17 4.12 0.17 -25.65
C LYS A 17 5.52 0.49 -26.13
N ILE A 18 6.30 -0.54 -26.51
CA ILE A 18 7.67 -0.39 -27.02
C ILE A 18 7.63 0.15 -28.45
N GLU A 19 6.69 -0.30 -29.29
CA GLU A 19 6.51 0.22 -30.65
C GLU A 19 6.03 1.68 -30.65
N LYS A 20 5.16 2.08 -29.71
CA LYS A 20 4.77 3.50 -29.53
C LYS A 20 5.94 4.37 -29.09
N LEU A 21 6.86 3.88 -28.25
CA LEU A 21 8.07 4.60 -27.86
C LEU A 21 9.06 4.74 -29.02
N ALA A 22 9.23 3.70 -29.82
CA ALA A 22 10.09 3.74 -31.01
C ALA A 22 9.50 4.65 -32.10
N TYR A 23 8.17 4.73 -32.24
CA TYR A 23 7.48 5.66 -33.14
C TYR A 23 7.65 7.12 -32.69
N PHE A 24 7.67 7.36 -31.36
CA PHE A 24 7.82 8.70 -30.79
C PHE A 24 9.21 9.29 -30.99
N THR A 25 10.28 8.47 -30.89
CA THR A 25 11.67 8.92 -31.14
C THR A 25 11.93 9.22 -32.63
N LYS A 26 11.29 8.47 -33.54
CA LYS A 26 11.40 8.73 -34.98
C LYS A 26 10.69 10.03 -35.40
N ASN A 27 9.59 10.37 -34.79
CA ASN A 27 8.82 11.59 -35.09
C ASN A 27 9.47 12.87 -34.54
N HIS A 28 10.33 12.78 -33.51
CA HIS A 28 11.05 13.94 -32.99
C HIS A 28 12.09 14.48 -34.00
N LEU A 29 12.73 13.58 -34.76
CA LEU A 29 13.67 13.97 -35.81
C LEU A 29 12.95 14.59 -37.05
N LEU A 30 11.72 14.16 -37.32
CA LEU A 30 10.89 14.76 -38.40
C LEU A 30 10.33 16.14 -38.03
N CYS A 31 10.10 16.40 -36.73
CA CYS A 31 9.58 17.71 -36.28
C CYS A 31 10.61 18.84 -36.46
N THR A 32 11.91 18.55 -36.37
CA THR A 32 12.96 19.55 -36.61
C THR A 32 13.13 19.91 -38.07
N ALA A 33 12.89 18.96 -38.98
CA ALA A 33 12.93 19.24 -40.43
C ALA A 33 11.70 19.99 -40.96
N PHE A 34 10.53 19.80 -40.30
CA PHE A 34 9.27 20.44 -40.71
C PHE A 34 9.06 21.84 -40.09
N ALA A 35 9.86 22.18 -39.06
CA ALA A 35 9.78 23.46 -38.35
C ALA A 35 10.17 24.68 -39.18
N GLN A 36 10.86 24.48 -40.33
CA GLN A 36 11.28 25.60 -41.22
C GLN A 36 10.16 26.13 -42.11
N SER A 37 9.00 25.45 -42.19
CA SER A 37 7.90 25.82 -43.09
C SER A 37 6.64 26.36 -42.38
N LEU A 38 6.59 26.34 -41.04
CA LEU A 38 5.42 26.76 -40.27
C LEU A 38 5.53 28.18 -39.72
N SER A 39 4.42 28.94 -39.73
CA SER A 39 4.36 30.28 -39.18
C SER A 39 4.74 30.32 -37.70
N LYS A 40 5.38 31.39 -37.22
CA LYS A 40 5.85 31.56 -35.83
C LYS A 40 4.80 31.22 -34.76
N LYS A 41 3.53 31.43 -35.05
CA LYS A 41 2.41 31.15 -34.12
C LYS A 41 2.15 29.65 -33.93
N SER A 42 2.25 28.87 -35.02
CA SER A 42 2.07 27.42 -35.01
C SER A 42 3.20 26.70 -34.32
N TYR A 43 4.44 27.22 -34.47
CA TYR A 43 5.63 26.69 -33.79
C TYR A 43 5.56 26.82 -32.28
N LEU A 44 5.11 27.99 -31.77
CA LEU A 44 4.94 28.21 -30.33
C LEU A 44 3.91 27.26 -29.71
N ILE A 45 2.81 26.97 -30.37
CA ILE A 45 1.78 26.03 -29.89
C ILE A 45 2.35 24.60 -29.80
N CYS A 46 3.08 24.18 -30.83
CA CYS A 46 3.70 22.86 -30.88
C CYS A 46 4.75 22.69 -29.76
N CYS A 47 5.61 23.70 -29.52
CA CYS A 47 6.59 23.71 -28.47
C CYS A 47 5.94 23.68 -27.06
N VAL A 48 4.88 24.43 -26.83
CA VAL A 48 4.17 24.45 -25.54
C VAL A 48 3.50 23.10 -25.24
N VAL A 49 2.94 22.45 -26.24
CA VAL A 49 2.33 21.12 -26.08
C VAL A 49 3.40 20.08 -25.80
N THR A 50 4.54 20.11 -26.50
CA THR A 50 5.65 19.17 -26.25
C THR A 50 6.30 19.37 -24.88
N ILE A 51 6.47 20.63 -24.44
CA ILE A 51 7.00 20.94 -23.10
C ILE A 51 6.04 20.48 -22.01
N LYS A 52 4.72 20.65 -22.17
CA LYS A 52 3.73 20.13 -21.22
C LYS A 52 3.75 18.61 -21.14
N GLN A 53 3.85 17.90 -22.25
CA GLN A 53 3.97 16.44 -22.25
C GLN A 53 5.29 15.97 -21.64
N PHE A 54 6.39 16.68 -21.88
CA PHE A 54 7.69 16.35 -21.28
C PHE A 54 7.71 16.55 -19.76
N ASN A 55 7.09 17.61 -19.25
CA ASN A 55 6.93 17.85 -17.81
C ASN A 55 6.01 16.82 -17.13
N LEU A 56 5.01 16.28 -17.82
CA LEU A 56 4.19 15.18 -17.31
C LEU A 56 4.97 13.87 -17.19
N LEU A 57 5.94 13.62 -18.07
CA LEU A 57 6.81 12.45 -18.00
C LEU A 57 7.89 12.55 -16.91
N GLN A 58 8.35 13.75 -16.57
CA GLN A 58 9.35 13.97 -15.51
C GLN A 58 8.78 13.86 -14.10
N ASN A 59 7.46 13.98 -13.93
CA ASN A 59 6.77 13.84 -12.64
C ASN A 59 6.23 12.42 -12.36
N MET A 60 6.68 11.43 -13.11
CA MET A 60 6.36 10.03 -12.83
C MET A 60 7.23 9.55 -11.66
N ASP A 61 6.72 9.70 -10.44
CA ASP A 61 7.33 9.12 -9.26
C ASP A 61 7.35 7.59 -9.40
N LEU A 62 8.51 7.04 -9.75
CA LEU A 62 8.70 5.59 -9.90
C LEU A 62 8.28 4.83 -8.64
N ILE A 63 8.40 5.49 -7.47
CA ILE A 63 7.96 4.94 -6.19
C ILE A 63 6.45 4.76 -6.18
N LYS A 64 5.66 5.74 -6.66
CA LYS A 64 4.20 5.63 -6.71
C LYS A 64 3.75 4.51 -7.64
N ILE A 65 4.39 4.37 -8.80
CA ILE A 65 4.09 3.28 -9.75
C ILE A 65 4.36 1.91 -9.11
N ALA A 66 5.47 1.79 -8.37
CA ALA A 66 5.79 0.56 -7.65
C ALA A 66 4.77 0.30 -6.51
N GLU A 67 4.40 1.33 -5.75
CA GLU A 67 3.40 1.24 -4.68
C GLU A 67 2.04 0.78 -5.24
N GLU A 68 1.56 1.38 -6.32
CA GLU A 68 0.32 0.97 -7.00
C GLU A 68 0.37 -0.48 -7.51
N ALA A 69 1.52 -0.92 -8.04
CA ALA A 69 1.70 -2.29 -8.51
C ALA A 69 1.69 -3.33 -7.38
N PHE A 70 2.11 -2.94 -6.16
CA PHE A 70 2.13 -3.81 -4.98
C PHE A 70 0.94 -3.62 -4.05
N ALA A 71 0.07 -2.63 -4.31
CA ALA A 71 -1.14 -2.42 -3.53
C ALA A 71 -2.05 -3.66 -3.61
N THR A 72 -2.30 -4.28 -2.47
CA THR A 72 -3.09 -5.52 -2.40
C THR A 72 -4.59 -5.25 -2.52
N GLY A 73 -5.00 -3.99 -2.38
CA GLY A 73 -6.41 -3.56 -2.46
C GLY A 73 -7.33 -4.17 -1.40
N LYS A 74 -6.78 -4.81 -0.37
CA LYS A 74 -7.56 -5.42 0.70
C LYS A 74 -8.20 -4.36 1.57
N GLN A 75 -9.51 -4.44 1.73
CA GLN A 75 -10.23 -3.57 2.65
C GLN A 75 -10.14 -4.11 4.07
N HIS A 76 -9.59 -3.31 4.97
CA HIS A 76 -9.49 -3.61 6.39
C HIS A 76 -10.45 -2.73 7.21
N PRO A 77 -11.01 -3.27 8.32
CA PRO A 77 -11.84 -2.46 9.20
C PRO A 77 -11.06 -1.27 9.76
N SER A 78 -11.73 -0.15 10.01
CA SER A 78 -11.13 1.00 10.66
C SER A 78 -10.94 0.73 12.15
N PHE A 79 -9.72 0.89 12.65
CA PHE A 79 -9.38 0.75 14.06
C PHE A 79 -8.44 1.88 14.51
N LYS A 80 -8.35 2.09 15.81
CA LYS A 80 -7.52 3.14 16.43
C LYS A 80 -6.53 2.53 17.43
N ALA A 81 -5.56 3.35 17.86
CA ALA A 81 -4.71 2.98 18.98
C ALA A 81 -5.57 2.75 20.21
N GLY A 82 -5.31 1.67 20.95
CA GLY A 82 -6.10 1.24 22.10
C GLY A 82 -7.10 0.13 21.82
N ASP A 83 -7.43 -0.11 20.57
CA ASP A 83 -8.34 -1.20 20.22
C ASP A 83 -7.66 -2.55 20.37
N THR A 84 -8.44 -3.54 20.79
CA THR A 84 -7.99 -4.93 20.80
C THR A 84 -8.39 -5.58 19.50
N ILE A 85 -7.41 -6.00 18.72
CA ILE A 85 -7.60 -6.62 17.42
C ILE A 85 -7.01 -8.03 17.36
N THR A 86 -7.54 -8.83 16.46
CA THR A 86 -6.95 -10.12 16.07
C THR A 86 -6.50 -10.03 14.62
N VAL A 87 -5.22 -10.28 14.38
CA VAL A 87 -4.62 -10.30 13.05
C VAL A 87 -4.39 -11.76 12.67
N ALA A 88 -4.98 -12.19 11.58
CA ALA A 88 -4.69 -13.47 10.94
C ALA A 88 -3.50 -13.30 10.02
N TYR A 89 -2.36 -13.83 10.41
CA TYR A 89 -1.11 -13.72 9.67
C TYR A 89 -0.72 -15.04 9.05
N ARG A 90 -0.54 -15.04 7.74
CA ARG A 90 -0.13 -16.21 6.96
C ARG A 90 1.39 -16.38 7.07
N ILE A 91 1.80 -17.56 7.45
CA ILE A 91 3.20 -17.98 7.56
C ILE A 91 3.42 -19.08 6.54
N VAL A 92 4.42 -18.89 5.67
CA VAL A 92 4.86 -19.87 4.68
C VAL A 92 6.17 -20.48 5.18
N GLU A 93 6.17 -21.78 5.41
CA GLU A 93 7.33 -22.54 5.91
C GLU A 93 7.63 -23.66 4.92
N GLY A 94 8.55 -23.41 3.96
CA GLY A 94 8.81 -24.33 2.86
C GLY A 94 7.56 -24.54 2.01
N ASN A 95 7.04 -25.77 1.96
CA ASN A 95 5.86 -26.13 1.18
C ASN A 95 4.54 -26.07 1.99
N LYS A 96 4.61 -25.67 3.26
CA LYS A 96 3.43 -25.61 4.13
C LYS A 96 3.05 -24.15 4.42
N GLU A 97 1.76 -23.87 4.33
CA GLU A 97 1.19 -22.58 4.71
C GLU A 97 0.31 -22.77 5.94
N ARG A 98 0.45 -21.88 6.91
CA ARG A 98 -0.42 -21.84 8.09
C ARG A 98 -0.81 -20.42 8.45
N VAL A 99 -2.00 -20.24 8.99
CA VAL A 99 -2.49 -18.96 9.48
C VAL A 99 -2.30 -18.92 11.00
N GLN A 100 -1.61 -17.90 11.49
CA GLN A 100 -1.42 -17.66 12.92
C GLN A 100 -2.26 -16.45 13.36
N LEU A 101 -3.08 -16.65 14.39
CA LEU A 101 -3.86 -15.59 14.99
C LEU A 101 -3.03 -14.84 16.02
N TYR A 102 -2.84 -13.53 15.78
CA TYR A 102 -2.15 -12.64 16.71
C TYR A 102 -3.13 -11.66 17.33
N ARG A 103 -3.62 -11.98 18.55
CA ARG A 103 -4.56 -11.13 19.29
C ARG A 103 -3.79 -10.23 20.26
N GLY A 104 -4.02 -8.92 20.18
CA GLY A 104 -3.36 -7.97 21.04
C GLY A 104 -3.97 -6.57 20.96
N VAL A 105 -3.35 -5.64 21.68
CA VAL A 105 -3.74 -4.24 21.74
C VAL A 105 -2.90 -3.41 20.78
N VAL A 106 -3.52 -2.53 20.01
CA VAL A 106 -2.82 -1.60 19.12
C VAL A 106 -2.17 -0.48 19.94
N ILE A 107 -0.84 -0.40 19.91
CA ILE A 107 -0.09 0.65 20.61
C ILE A 107 -0.03 1.93 19.80
N LYS A 108 0.28 1.81 18.51
CA LYS A 108 0.40 2.95 17.59
C LYS A 108 0.05 2.58 16.18
N ILE A 109 -0.36 3.58 15.43
CA ILE A 109 -0.50 3.54 13.98
C ILE A 109 0.42 4.63 13.43
N SER A 110 1.17 4.35 12.36
CA SER A 110 2.10 5.29 11.72
C SER A 110 2.13 5.08 10.22
N GLY A 111 2.49 6.12 9.47
CA GLY A 111 2.49 6.14 8.01
C GLY A 111 1.16 6.61 7.43
N HIS A 112 1.18 6.94 6.15
CA HIS A 112 0.02 7.36 5.36
C HIS A 112 -0.12 6.47 4.13
N GLY A 113 -1.33 6.31 3.64
CA GLY A 113 -1.62 5.50 2.45
C GLY A 113 -1.12 4.07 2.62
N GLU A 114 -0.46 3.55 1.61
CA GLU A 114 0.06 2.19 1.54
C GLU A 114 1.19 1.89 2.54
N LYS A 115 1.96 2.93 2.94
CA LYS A 115 3.01 2.84 3.97
C LYS A 115 2.48 2.77 5.39
N LYS A 116 1.16 2.67 5.56
CA LYS A 116 0.51 2.60 6.87
C LYS A 116 0.87 1.29 7.57
N ARG A 117 1.35 1.43 8.80
CA ARG A 117 1.74 0.31 9.65
C ARG A 117 1.22 0.50 11.06
N PHE A 118 0.90 -0.58 11.72
CA PHE A 118 0.42 -0.59 13.09
C PHE A 118 1.22 -1.57 13.95
N THR A 119 1.36 -1.25 15.23
CA THR A 119 2.09 -2.07 16.20
C THR A 119 1.09 -2.65 17.17
N VAL A 120 1.10 -3.98 17.30
CA VAL A 120 0.24 -4.73 18.22
C VAL A 120 1.07 -5.31 19.33
N ARG A 121 0.65 -5.11 20.58
CA ARG A 121 1.25 -5.69 21.78
C ARG A 121 0.38 -6.81 22.32
N LYS A 122 1.01 -7.94 22.58
CA LYS A 122 0.41 -9.12 23.22
C LYS A 122 1.23 -9.48 24.45
N MET A 123 0.59 -9.90 25.52
CA MET A 123 1.27 -10.54 26.63
C MET A 123 1.34 -12.05 26.37
N SER A 124 2.54 -12.60 26.40
CA SER A 124 2.80 -14.05 26.33
C SER A 124 3.41 -14.46 27.66
N GLY A 125 2.56 -15.00 28.55
CA GLY A 125 2.96 -15.24 29.95
C GLY A 125 3.30 -13.92 30.65
N THR A 126 4.51 -13.78 31.13
CA THR A 126 5.05 -12.58 31.82
C THR A 126 5.68 -11.58 30.83
N VAL A 127 5.98 -11.99 29.59
CA VAL A 127 6.70 -11.17 28.60
C VAL A 127 5.73 -10.47 27.66
N GLY A 128 5.94 -9.16 27.45
CA GLY A 128 5.21 -8.38 26.47
C GLY A 128 5.87 -8.47 25.10
N VAL A 129 5.17 -8.99 24.11
CA VAL A 129 5.64 -9.10 22.71
C VAL A 129 4.97 -8.05 21.85
N GLU A 130 5.75 -7.29 21.10
CA GLU A 130 5.27 -6.30 20.13
C GLU A 130 5.62 -6.74 18.72
N ARG A 131 4.64 -6.67 17.83
CA ARG A 131 4.83 -6.92 16.40
C ARG A 131 4.31 -5.76 15.57
N ILE A 132 5.09 -5.39 14.57
CA ILE A 132 4.72 -4.34 13.62
C ILE A 132 4.18 -5.02 12.36
N PHE A 133 2.99 -4.59 11.93
CA PHE A 133 2.34 -5.09 10.73
C PHE A 133 2.16 -3.93 9.75
N PRO A 134 2.66 -4.03 8.51
CA PRO A 134 2.23 -3.17 7.41
C PRO A 134 0.78 -3.49 7.08
N LEU A 135 -0.07 -2.48 6.87
CA LEU A 135 -1.51 -2.69 6.61
C LEU A 135 -1.75 -3.41 5.29
N GLU A 136 -1.03 -3.02 4.25
CA GLU A 136 -1.12 -3.57 2.88
C GLU A 136 -0.28 -4.84 2.66
N SER A 137 0.17 -5.49 3.74
CA SER A 137 0.97 -6.71 3.60
C SER A 137 0.15 -7.85 3.00
N PRO A 138 0.64 -8.55 1.96
CA PRO A 138 -0.02 -9.73 1.41
C PRO A 138 -0.13 -10.89 2.42
N ALA A 139 0.76 -10.93 3.41
CA ALA A 139 0.76 -11.94 4.47
C ALA A 139 -0.35 -11.75 5.51
N ILE A 140 -1.03 -10.59 5.54
CA ILE A 140 -2.22 -10.39 6.36
C ILE A 140 -3.42 -10.95 5.60
N ASP A 141 -4.07 -11.94 6.20
CA ASP A 141 -5.27 -12.54 5.64
C ASP A 141 -6.51 -11.72 6.03
N SER A 142 -6.72 -11.53 7.33
CA SER A 142 -7.83 -10.73 7.85
C SER A 142 -7.47 -10.02 9.15
N ILE A 143 -8.18 -8.93 9.43
CA ILE A 143 -8.09 -8.18 10.69
C ILE A 143 -9.49 -8.09 11.29
N THR A 144 -9.66 -8.56 12.52
CA THR A 144 -10.92 -8.46 13.26
C THR A 144 -10.75 -7.54 14.46
N VAL A 145 -11.68 -6.59 14.63
CA VAL A 145 -11.72 -5.70 15.80
C VAL A 145 -12.59 -6.36 16.87
N ASN A 146 -11.96 -6.77 17.97
CA ASN A 146 -12.67 -7.46 19.06
C ASN A 146 -13.31 -6.48 20.05
N LYS A 147 -12.56 -5.42 20.41
CA LYS A 147 -12.96 -4.45 21.42
C LYS A 147 -12.44 -3.08 21.08
N VAL A 148 -13.28 -2.08 21.23
CA VAL A 148 -12.92 -0.67 21.04
C VAL A 148 -12.46 -0.08 22.36
N GLY A 149 -11.22 0.43 22.41
CA GLY A 149 -10.62 0.99 23.62
C GLY A 149 -10.91 2.48 23.81
N LYS A 150 -11.14 2.89 25.07
CA LYS A 150 -11.24 4.30 25.44
C LYS A 150 -9.85 4.81 25.84
N VAL A 151 -9.19 5.54 24.95
CA VAL A 151 -7.85 6.11 25.17
C VAL A 151 -7.81 7.58 24.79
N ARG A 152 -6.93 8.36 25.45
CA ARG A 152 -6.75 9.80 25.17
C ARG A 152 -5.52 10.07 24.30
N ARG A 153 -4.60 9.12 24.20
CA ARG A 153 -3.33 9.26 23.49
C ARG A 153 -3.33 8.47 22.19
N ALA A 154 -2.74 9.03 21.13
CA ALA A 154 -2.57 8.33 19.86
C ALA A 154 -1.45 7.26 19.89
N LYS A 155 -0.48 7.40 20.81
CA LYS A 155 0.63 6.45 20.97
C LYS A 155 0.68 6.01 22.44
N LEU A 156 0.57 4.71 22.71
CA LEU A 156 0.37 4.11 24.02
C LEU A 156 1.64 3.46 24.55
N TYR A 157 2.77 4.16 24.50
CA TYR A 157 4.05 3.59 24.95
C TYR A 157 4.09 3.30 26.46
N TYR A 158 3.28 3.96 27.24
CA TYR A 158 3.19 3.73 28.68
C TYR A 158 2.75 2.30 29.03
N LEU A 159 2.06 1.61 28.11
CA LEU A 159 1.66 0.21 28.31
C LEU A 159 2.85 -0.75 28.45
N ARG A 160 4.03 -0.33 27.98
CA ARG A 160 5.25 -1.14 28.08
C ARG A 160 5.70 -1.36 29.54
N ALA A 161 5.53 -0.33 30.36
CA ALA A 161 5.88 -0.36 31.78
C ALA A 161 4.77 -0.99 32.65
N LEU A 162 3.57 -1.17 32.09
CA LEU A 162 2.43 -1.70 32.86
C LEU A 162 2.23 -3.18 32.59
N THR A 163 1.95 -3.94 33.66
CA THR A 163 1.66 -5.36 33.60
C THR A 163 0.38 -5.71 34.35
N GLY A 164 -0.21 -6.86 34.08
CA GLY A 164 -1.39 -7.36 34.76
C GLY A 164 -2.64 -6.48 34.62
N LYS A 165 -3.31 -6.23 35.73
CA LYS A 165 -4.58 -5.47 35.75
C LYS A 165 -4.42 -4.01 35.31
N LYS A 166 -3.28 -3.37 35.59
CA LYS A 166 -2.97 -1.98 35.22
C LYS A 166 -2.77 -1.80 33.72
N ALA A 167 -2.41 -2.83 32.98
CA ALA A 167 -2.25 -2.80 31.52
C ALA A 167 -3.57 -2.95 30.74
N ARG A 168 -4.68 -3.20 31.42
CA ARG A 168 -5.99 -3.35 30.75
C ARG A 168 -6.55 -1.99 30.36
N ILE A 169 -6.92 -1.85 29.09
CA ILE A 169 -7.60 -0.66 28.55
C ILE A 169 -9.09 -0.83 28.77
N GLN A 170 -9.73 0.25 29.23
CA GLN A 170 -11.18 0.30 29.40
C GLN A 170 -11.86 0.28 28.01
N GLU A 171 -12.93 -0.48 27.89
CA GLU A 171 -13.76 -0.50 26.70
C GLU A 171 -14.58 0.80 26.57
N LYS A 172 -14.69 1.30 25.36
CA LYS A 172 -15.60 2.41 25.06
C LYS A 172 -17.02 1.83 25.04
N ARG A 173 -17.81 2.18 26.05
CA ARG A 173 -19.25 1.84 26.04
C ARG A 173 -19.92 2.60 24.89
N ALA A 174 -20.70 1.91 24.07
CA ALA A 174 -21.61 2.58 23.15
C ALA A 174 -22.61 3.36 24.03
N ASN A 175 -22.72 4.67 23.78
CA ASN A 175 -23.82 5.41 24.39
C ASN A 175 -25.08 4.88 23.72
N VAL A 176 -25.90 4.21 24.50
CA VAL A 176 -27.28 3.82 24.11
C VAL A 176 -28.13 5.08 24.05
#